data_ebd317f147dc5477694d65b6832cd37d
#
_entry.id   ebd317f147dc5477694d65b6832cd37d
#
_cell.length_a   1.000
_cell.length_b   1.000
_cell.length_c   1.000
_cell.angle_alpha   90.00
_cell.angle_beta   90.00
_cell.angle_gamma   90.00
#
_symmetry.space_group_name_H-M   'P 1'
#
loop_
_entity.id
_entity.type
_entity.pdbx_description
1 polymer ?
#
loop_
_entity_poly.entity_id
_entity_poly.type
_entity_poly.pdbx_seq_one_letter_code
_entity_poly.pdbx_strand_id
1 'polypeptide(L)'
;SLKNLRTDYIDIYQFHNPAFCPKPGDASGLYDAALEAKEKGLIRHIGITNHRLSVAHEAIESGLYETLQFPFSYISGEQELDLVNQCKEKNMGFIAMKGLSGGLITNSAAAYAFEAQYDGVLPIWGVQREKELDEFLSYIDNPPRMNGELRAVIEHDRAELMGEFCRGCGYCM
;
A
#
# COMPACT_ATOMS: atom_id res chain seq x y z
N SER A 1 -16.75 12.52 -6.90
CA SER A 1 -15.95 12.28 -5.66
C SER A 1 -15.90 13.52 -4.78
N LEU A 2 -15.45 14.70 -5.26
CA LEU A 2 -15.24 15.93 -4.46
C LEU A 2 -16.48 16.35 -3.65
N LYS A 3 -17.66 16.41 -4.30
CA LYS A 3 -18.92 16.74 -3.62
C LYS A 3 -19.22 15.81 -2.43
N ASN A 4 -19.00 14.50 -2.60
CA ASN A 4 -19.27 13.50 -1.55
C ASN A 4 -18.25 13.57 -0.42
N LEU A 5 -16.99 13.90 -0.76
CA LEU A 5 -15.92 14.11 0.22
C LEU A 5 -15.97 15.47 0.89
N ARG A 6 -16.82 16.41 0.39
CA ARG A 6 -16.92 17.78 0.86
C ARG A 6 -15.59 18.52 0.89
N THR A 7 -14.83 18.37 -0.23
CA THR A 7 -13.54 19.02 -0.43
C THR A 7 -13.44 19.57 -1.84
N ASP A 8 -12.57 20.54 -2.06
CA ASP A 8 -12.33 21.16 -3.36
C ASP A 8 -11.24 20.44 -4.16
N TYR A 9 -10.42 19.60 -3.50
CA TYR A 9 -9.34 18.83 -4.13
C TYR A 9 -9.11 17.50 -3.42
N ILE A 10 -8.37 16.62 -4.09
CA ILE A 10 -7.90 15.33 -3.54
C ILE A 10 -6.37 15.36 -3.57
N ASP A 11 -5.72 15.02 -2.46
CA ASP A 11 -4.26 15.00 -2.40
C ASP A 11 -3.69 13.89 -3.27
N ILE A 12 -4.14 12.65 -3.10
CA ILE A 12 -3.69 11.51 -3.90
C ILE A 12 -4.90 10.87 -4.59
N TYR A 13 -4.92 10.91 -5.92
CA TYR A 13 -5.89 10.21 -6.74
C TYR A 13 -5.26 8.96 -7.34
N GLN A 14 -5.84 7.78 -7.08
CA GLN A 14 -5.28 6.52 -7.51
C GLN A 14 -6.16 5.80 -8.53
N PHE A 15 -5.55 5.26 -9.58
CA PHE A 15 -6.21 4.27 -10.42
C PHE A 15 -6.34 2.97 -9.65
N HIS A 16 -7.57 2.49 -9.48
CA HIS A 16 -7.86 1.33 -8.64
C HIS A 16 -7.74 0.02 -9.40
N ASN A 17 -6.65 -0.71 -9.15
CA ASN A 17 -6.38 -2.07 -9.63
C ASN A 17 -6.63 -2.28 -11.14
N PRO A 18 -6.17 -1.39 -12.03
CA PRO A 18 -6.32 -1.59 -13.45
C PRO A 18 -5.56 -2.83 -13.92
N ALA A 19 -6.04 -3.46 -15.00
CA ALA A 19 -5.40 -4.64 -15.59
C ALA A 19 -4.12 -4.31 -16.39
N PHE A 20 -3.85 -3.03 -16.61
CA PHE A 20 -2.71 -2.47 -17.33
C PHE A 20 -2.21 -1.21 -16.60
N CYS A 21 -1.07 -0.69 -16.99
CA CYS A 21 -0.54 0.58 -16.48
C CYS A 21 -1.03 1.73 -17.37
N PRO A 22 -2.01 2.58 -16.95
CA PRO A 22 -2.45 3.74 -17.72
C PRO A 22 -1.29 4.71 -18.02
N LYS A 23 -1.21 5.18 -19.27
CA LYS A 23 -0.18 6.09 -19.75
C LYS A 23 -0.77 7.23 -20.59
N PRO A 24 -0.06 8.36 -20.73
CA PRO A 24 -0.50 9.43 -21.61
C PRO A 24 -0.71 8.93 -23.04
N GLY A 25 -1.84 9.29 -23.64
CA GLY A 25 -2.17 8.96 -25.03
C GLY A 25 -2.57 7.51 -25.27
N ASP A 26 -2.74 6.68 -24.23
CA ASP A 26 -3.28 5.33 -24.40
C ASP A 26 -4.78 5.35 -24.77
N ALA A 27 -5.27 4.26 -25.35
CA ALA A 27 -6.65 4.15 -25.82
C ALA A 27 -7.71 4.29 -24.71
N SER A 28 -7.34 4.18 -23.44
CA SER A 28 -8.26 4.33 -22.30
C SER A 28 -8.57 5.80 -21.99
N GLY A 29 -7.64 6.73 -22.29
CA GLY A 29 -7.70 8.13 -21.91
C GLY A 29 -7.70 8.38 -20.40
N LEU A 30 -7.46 7.35 -19.57
CA LEU A 30 -7.55 7.48 -18.12
C LEU A 30 -6.47 8.40 -17.57
N TYR A 31 -5.24 8.24 -18.04
CA TYR A 31 -4.12 9.03 -17.55
C TYR A 31 -4.24 10.51 -18.01
N ASP A 32 -4.67 10.75 -19.25
CA ASP A 32 -4.89 12.10 -19.77
C ASP A 32 -6.00 12.82 -19.00
N ALA A 33 -7.08 12.13 -18.64
CA ALA A 33 -8.13 12.69 -17.78
C ALA A 33 -7.62 13.03 -16.36
N ALA A 34 -6.69 12.23 -15.82
CA ALA A 34 -6.07 12.55 -14.53
C ALA A 34 -5.12 13.74 -14.62
N LEU A 35 -4.37 13.89 -15.71
CA LEU A 35 -3.55 15.08 -15.98
C LEU A 35 -4.41 16.34 -16.06
N GLU A 36 -5.50 16.30 -16.81
CA GLU A 36 -6.45 17.41 -16.88
C GLU A 36 -7.01 17.80 -15.52
N ALA A 37 -7.35 16.79 -14.68
CA ALA A 37 -7.81 17.04 -13.32
C ALA A 37 -6.71 17.66 -12.43
N LYS A 38 -5.45 17.27 -12.62
CA LYS A 38 -4.30 17.84 -11.93
C LYS A 38 -4.04 19.29 -12.36
N GLU A 39 -4.09 19.60 -13.65
CA GLU A 39 -3.98 20.95 -14.18
C GLU A 39 -5.07 21.88 -13.66
N LYS A 40 -6.29 21.37 -13.47
CA LYS A 40 -7.41 22.11 -12.87
C LYS A 40 -7.32 22.25 -11.34
N GLY A 41 -6.31 21.70 -10.71
CA GLY A 41 -6.12 21.71 -9.26
C GLY A 41 -7.12 20.81 -8.48
N LEU A 42 -7.86 19.93 -9.16
CA LEU A 42 -8.81 19.03 -8.53
C LEU A 42 -8.12 17.82 -7.84
N ILE A 43 -6.93 17.46 -8.31
CA ILE A 43 -6.06 16.46 -7.68
C ILE A 43 -4.63 16.99 -7.64
N ARG A 44 -3.85 16.55 -6.65
CA ARG A 44 -2.45 16.99 -6.48
C ARG A 44 -1.46 15.97 -7.01
N HIS A 45 -1.68 14.70 -6.67
CA HIS A 45 -0.77 13.60 -6.99
C HIS A 45 -1.53 12.46 -7.67
N ILE A 46 -0.89 11.82 -8.65
CA ILE A 46 -1.43 10.66 -9.36
C ILE A 46 -0.73 9.42 -8.84
N GLY A 47 -1.53 8.48 -8.35
CA GLY A 47 -1.06 7.19 -7.88
C GLY A 47 -1.74 6.02 -8.59
N ILE A 48 -1.27 4.82 -8.27
CA ILE A 48 -1.86 3.58 -8.75
C ILE A 48 -1.91 2.56 -7.60
N THR A 49 -3.01 1.81 -7.51
CA THR A 49 -3.09 0.65 -6.63
C THR A 49 -3.22 -0.61 -7.47
N ASN A 50 -2.49 -1.65 -7.12
CA ASN A 50 -2.53 -2.90 -7.86
C ASN A 50 -2.26 -4.12 -6.96
N HIS A 51 -2.55 -5.31 -7.51
CA HIS A 51 -2.22 -6.61 -6.93
C HIS A 51 -1.32 -7.44 -7.86
N ARG A 52 -1.03 -6.93 -9.07
CA ARG A 52 -0.21 -7.60 -10.07
C ARG A 52 1.17 -6.98 -10.07
N LEU A 53 2.19 -7.80 -9.79
CA LEU A 53 3.59 -7.38 -9.80
C LEU A 53 3.99 -6.76 -11.14
N SER A 54 3.56 -7.33 -12.27
CA SER A 54 3.89 -6.81 -13.59
C SER A 54 3.41 -5.37 -13.81
N VAL A 55 2.18 -5.04 -13.37
CA VAL A 55 1.65 -3.67 -13.47
C VAL A 55 2.35 -2.74 -12.49
N ALA A 56 2.69 -3.22 -11.28
CA ALA A 56 3.41 -2.45 -10.30
C ALA A 56 4.82 -2.06 -10.78
N HIS A 57 5.58 -3.02 -11.33
CA HIS A 57 6.89 -2.75 -11.93
C HIS A 57 6.78 -1.76 -13.10
N GLU A 58 5.81 -1.97 -14.00
CA GLU A 58 5.58 -1.07 -15.14
C GLU A 58 5.27 0.36 -14.66
N ALA A 59 4.48 0.51 -13.59
CA ALA A 59 4.16 1.81 -13.01
C ALA A 59 5.41 2.51 -12.44
N ILE A 60 6.27 1.78 -11.71
CA ILE A 60 7.52 2.31 -11.16
C ILE A 60 8.48 2.73 -12.28
N GLU A 61 8.66 1.85 -13.29
CA GLU A 61 9.56 2.12 -14.41
C GLU A 61 9.10 3.29 -15.28
N SER A 62 7.80 3.48 -15.41
CA SER A 62 7.23 4.56 -16.22
C SER A 62 7.59 5.96 -15.71
N GLY A 63 7.83 6.12 -14.41
CA GLY A 63 8.04 7.42 -13.76
C GLY A 63 6.81 8.34 -13.78
N LEU A 64 5.63 7.82 -14.13
CA LEU A 64 4.40 8.60 -14.27
C LEU A 64 3.62 8.75 -12.96
N TYR A 65 3.87 7.88 -11.98
CA TYR A 65 3.12 7.81 -10.74
C TYR A 65 3.94 8.30 -9.56
N GLU A 66 3.29 9.03 -8.67
CA GLU A 66 3.91 9.55 -7.46
C GLU A 66 3.74 8.60 -6.26
N THR A 67 2.73 7.70 -6.33
CA THR A 67 2.51 6.66 -5.32
C THR A 67 2.13 5.32 -5.94
N LEU A 68 2.62 4.24 -5.34
CA LEU A 68 2.17 2.87 -5.56
C LEU A 68 1.52 2.34 -4.29
N GLN A 69 0.28 1.86 -4.37
CA GLN A 69 -0.35 1.11 -3.29
C GLN A 69 -0.37 -0.37 -3.65
N PHE A 70 0.28 -1.19 -2.82
CA PHE A 70 0.43 -2.62 -3.06
C PHE A 70 0.31 -3.41 -1.74
N PRO A 71 -0.14 -4.70 -1.76
CA PRO A 71 -0.14 -5.54 -0.57
C PRO A 71 1.28 -5.70 -0.03
N PHE A 72 1.47 -5.38 1.26
CA PHE A 72 2.75 -5.55 1.93
C PHE A 72 2.54 -5.81 3.42
N SER A 73 3.20 -6.83 3.94
CA SER A 73 3.15 -7.23 5.34
C SER A 73 4.38 -8.08 5.67
N TYR A 74 4.57 -8.46 6.91
CA TYR A 74 5.71 -9.31 7.28
C TYR A 74 5.65 -10.76 6.74
N ILE A 75 4.55 -11.18 6.13
CA ILE A 75 4.47 -12.45 5.37
C ILE A 75 4.60 -12.25 3.86
N SER A 76 4.94 -11.06 3.40
CA SER A 76 5.28 -10.80 2.00
C SER A 76 6.60 -11.44 1.63
N GLY A 77 6.76 -11.77 0.35
CA GLY A 77 7.97 -12.36 -0.20
C GLY A 77 9.00 -11.32 -0.67
N GLU A 78 10.05 -11.81 -1.30
CA GLU A 78 11.14 -10.99 -1.84
C GLU A 78 10.66 -10.03 -2.95
N GLN A 79 9.68 -10.44 -3.75
CA GLN A 79 9.15 -9.65 -4.85
C GLN A 79 8.43 -8.38 -4.37
N GLU A 80 7.66 -8.47 -3.29
CA GLU A 80 7.01 -7.31 -2.69
C GLU A 80 8.03 -6.39 -2.00
N LEU A 81 9.06 -6.95 -1.38
CA LEU A 81 10.16 -6.17 -0.82
C LEU A 81 10.95 -5.43 -1.90
N ASP A 82 11.15 -6.06 -3.05
CA ASP A 82 11.79 -5.43 -4.21
C ASP A 82 10.99 -4.22 -4.71
N LEU A 83 9.66 -4.30 -4.77
CA LEU A 83 8.82 -3.13 -5.11
C LEU A 83 9.02 -1.96 -4.13
N VAL A 84 9.13 -2.24 -2.82
CA VAL A 84 9.40 -1.20 -1.82
C VAL A 84 10.74 -0.52 -2.09
N ASN A 85 11.79 -1.30 -2.37
CA ASN A 85 13.12 -0.78 -2.67
C ASN A 85 13.12 0.06 -3.95
N GLN A 86 12.49 -0.43 -5.03
CA GLN A 86 12.38 0.29 -6.29
C GLN A 86 11.61 1.62 -6.13
N CYS A 87 10.51 1.63 -5.38
CA CYS A 87 9.78 2.86 -5.07
C CYS A 87 10.67 3.86 -4.34
N LYS A 88 11.45 3.42 -3.35
CA LYS A 88 12.40 4.27 -2.63
C LYS A 88 13.45 4.87 -3.57
N GLU A 89 14.05 4.07 -4.45
CA GLU A 89 15.06 4.51 -5.43
C GLU A 89 14.49 5.55 -6.41
N LYS A 90 13.21 5.41 -6.78
CA LYS A 90 12.52 6.33 -7.70
C LYS A 90 11.84 7.51 -7.01
N ASN A 91 12.02 7.67 -5.69
CA ASN A 91 11.32 8.69 -4.89
C ASN A 91 9.80 8.63 -5.05
N MET A 92 9.25 7.42 -5.15
CA MET A 92 7.83 7.11 -5.26
C MET A 92 7.32 6.65 -3.89
N GLY A 93 6.24 7.24 -3.39
CA GLY A 93 5.64 6.83 -2.12
C GLY A 93 5.05 5.42 -2.21
N PHE A 94 5.35 4.55 -1.25
CA PHE A 94 4.76 3.21 -1.16
C PHE A 94 3.68 3.17 -0.10
N ILE A 95 2.44 2.86 -0.49
CA ILE A 95 1.31 2.71 0.43
C ILE A 95 1.09 1.20 0.65
N ALA A 96 1.45 0.73 1.85
CA ALA A 96 1.32 -0.67 2.23
C ALA A 96 -0.13 -0.98 2.59
N MET A 97 -0.83 -1.69 1.73
CA MET A 97 -2.16 -2.20 2.04
C MET A 97 -2.11 -3.63 2.52
N LYS A 98 -3.15 -4.07 3.23
CA LYS A 98 -3.28 -5.44 3.76
C LYS A 98 -2.17 -5.82 4.74
N GLY A 99 -1.69 -4.89 5.54
CA GLY A 99 -0.66 -5.14 6.56
C GLY A 99 -1.00 -6.24 7.56
N LEU A 100 -2.30 -6.51 7.79
CA LEU A 100 -2.80 -7.64 8.57
C LEU A 100 -3.20 -8.86 7.71
N SER A 101 -2.86 -8.88 6.42
CA SER A 101 -3.10 -9.99 5.49
C SER A 101 -4.53 -10.56 5.54
N GLY A 102 -5.53 -9.65 5.59
CA GLY A 102 -6.94 -10.05 5.65
C GLY A 102 -7.37 -10.68 6.98
N GLY A 103 -6.60 -10.49 8.04
CA GLY A 103 -6.86 -11.01 9.38
C GLY A 103 -6.08 -12.29 9.72
N LEU A 104 -5.19 -12.75 8.82
CA LEU A 104 -4.25 -13.84 9.13
C LEU A 104 -3.22 -13.39 10.18
N ILE A 105 -2.77 -12.16 10.10
CA ILE A 105 -1.90 -11.52 11.08
C ILE A 105 -2.78 -10.93 12.17
N THR A 106 -2.60 -11.38 13.41
CA THR A 106 -3.38 -10.93 14.56
C THR A 106 -2.63 -10.00 15.50
N ASN A 107 -1.30 -9.93 15.39
CA ASN A 107 -0.47 -9.01 16.18
C ASN A 107 -0.21 -7.71 15.40
N SER A 108 -1.05 -6.70 15.65
CA SER A 108 -0.98 -5.40 14.99
C SER A 108 0.32 -4.65 15.32
N ALA A 109 0.84 -4.78 16.54
CA ALA A 109 2.10 -4.16 16.94
C ALA A 109 3.29 -4.73 16.16
N ALA A 110 3.32 -6.05 15.93
CA ALA A 110 4.35 -6.68 15.11
C ALA A 110 4.25 -6.24 13.63
N ALA A 111 3.02 -6.15 13.10
CA ALA A 111 2.79 -5.66 11.74
C ALA A 111 3.25 -4.21 11.57
N TYR A 112 2.84 -3.32 12.47
CA TYR A 112 3.25 -1.92 12.45
C TYR A 112 4.78 -1.79 12.57
N ALA A 113 5.37 -2.44 13.57
CA ALA A 113 6.82 -2.37 13.80
C ALA A 113 7.63 -2.94 12.61
N PHE A 114 7.08 -3.89 11.86
CA PHE A 114 7.70 -4.40 10.65
C PHE A 114 7.68 -3.35 9.53
N GLU A 115 6.53 -2.78 9.22
CA GLU A 115 6.37 -1.80 8.14
C GLU A 115 7.14 -0.50 8.43
N ALA A 116 7.17 -0.08 9.70
CA ALA A 116 7.89 1.11 10.14
C ALA A 116 9.43 1.05 10.00
N GLN A 117 9.99 -0.11 9.63
CA GLN A 117 11.43 -0.24 9.33
C GLN A 117 11.79 0.27 7.93
N TYR A 118 10.80 0.46 7.07
CA TYR A 118 11.01 0.83 5.68
C TYR A 118 10.69 2.31 5.46
N ASP A 119 11.70 3.10 5.20
CA ASP A 119 11.54 4.52 4.86
C ASP A 119 10.69 4.67 3.59
N GLY A 120 9.73 5.59 3.61
CA GLY A 120 8.85 5.86 2.48
C GLY A 120 7.65 4.90 2.36
N VAL A 121 7.48 3.96 3.31
CA VAL A 121 6.31 3.09 3.41
C VAL A 121 5.29 3.71 4.34
N LEU A 122 4.06 3.90 3.84
CA LEU A 122 2.91 4.35 4.61
C LEU A 122 1.93 3.19 4.78
N PRO A 123 1.76 2.64 5.98
CA PRO A 123 0.77 1.60 6.23
C PRO A 123 -0.65 2.15 6.20
N ILE A 124 -1.56 1.39 5.59
CA ILE A 124 -3.01 1.60 5.70
C ILE A 124 -3.69 0.34 6.21
N TRP A 125 -4.63 0.51 7.11
CA TRP A 125 -5.26 -0.58 7.85
C TRP A 125 -6.76 -0.65 7.60
N GLY A 126 -7.29 -1.88 7.45
CA GLY A 126 -8.71 -2.12 7.52
C GLY A 126 -9.14 -2.21 8.98
N VAL A 127 -10.07 -1.35 9.39
CA VAL A 127 -10.61 -1.28 10.75
C VAL A 127 -12.07 -1.70 10.70
N GLN A 128 -12.47 -2.66 11.51
CA GLN A 128 -13.85 -3.15 11.61
C GLN A 128 -14.50 -2.83 12.96
N ARG A 129 -13.69 -2.62 13.99
CA ARG A 129 -14.16 -2.40 15.37
C ARG A 129 -13.53 -1.13 15.94
N GLU A 130 -14.25 -0.46 16.78
CA GLU A 130 -13.79 0.76 17.49
C GLU A 130 -12.48 0.48 18.26
N LYS A 131 -12.39 -0.67 18.95
CA LYS A 131 -11.19 -1.09 19.66
C LYS A 131 -9.95 -1.18 18.75
N GLU A 132 -10.11 -1.62 17.51
CA GLU A 132 -9.03 -1.69 16.53
C GLU A 132 -8.57 -0.28 16.13
N LEU A 133 -9.51 0.65 15.98
CA LEU A 133 -9.20 2.05 15.73
C LEU A 133 -8.43 2.67 16.90
N ASP A 134 -8.90 2.47 18.13
CA ASP A 134 -8.23 2.97 19.33
C ASP A 134 -6.80 2.45 19.44
N GLU A 135 -6.59 1.16 19.12
CA GLU A 135 -5.27 0.55 19.11
C GLU A 135 -4.34 1.22 18.10
N PHE A 136 -4.78 1.44 16.86
CA PHE A 136 -3.97 2.11 15.84
C PHE A 136 -3.73 3.58 16.17
N LEU A 137 -4.70 4.29 16.71
CA LEU A 137 -4.53 5.66 17.16
C LEU A 137 -3.48 5.78 18.27
N SER A 138 -3.41 4.78 19.15
CA SER A 138 -2.39 4.75 20.21
C SER A 138 -0.95 4.67 19.66
N TYR A 139 -0.77 4.14 18.45
CA TYR A 139 0.54 4.06 17.78
C TYR A 139 1.04 5.42 17.26
N ILE A 140 0.19 6.42 17.19
CA ILE A 140 0.59 7.79 16.85
C ILE A 140 1.48 8.36 17.96
N ASP A 141 1.07 8.14 19.21
CA ASP A 141 1.78 8.66 20.39
C ASP A 141 2.90 7.71 20.85
N ASN A 142 2.65 6.40 20.75
CA ASN A 142 3.56 5.34 21.21
C ASN A 142 3.76 4.28 20.12
N PRO A 143 4.49 4.58 19.04
CA PRO A 143 4.67 3.64 17.94
C PRO A 143 5.43 2.39 18.39
N PRO A 144 4.93 1.17 18.12
CA PRO A 144 5.65 -0.05 18.38
C PRO A 144 6.98 -0.06 17.64
N ARG A 145 8.04 -0.40 18.36
CA ARG A 145 9.40 -0.52 17.80
C ARG A 145 9.80 -1.99 17.78
N MET A 146 10.45 -2.40 16.69
CA MET A 146 10.95 -3.76 16.55
C MET A 146 11.88 -4.14 17.71
N ASN A 147 11.55 -5.25 18.38
CA ASN A 147 12.30 -5.82 19.47
C ASN A 147 12.37 -7.36 19.35
N GLY A 148 12.99 -8.03 20.31
CA GLY A 148 13.15 -9.49 20.27
C GLY A 148 11.82 -10.26 20.34
N GLU A 149 10.86 -9.77 21.12
CA GLU A 149 9.54 -10.39 21.26
C GLU A 149 8.74 -10.31 19.95
N LEU A 150 8.66 -9.12 19.37
CA LEU A 150 7.96 -8.92 18.09
C LEU A 150 8.62 -9.67 16.93
N ARG A 151 9.96 -9.82 16.94
CA ARG A 151 10.67 -10.67 15.97
C ARG A 151 10.28 -12.13 16.12
N ALA A 152 10.20 -12.65 17.34
CA ALA A 152 9.80 -14.03 17.58
C ALA A 152 8.36 -14.30 17.12
N VAL A 153 7.44 -13.34 17.30
CA VAL A 153 6.07 -13.42 16.75
C VAL A 153 6.11 -13.49 15.22
N ILE A 154 6.87 -12.60 14.57
CA ILE A 154 7.00 -12.58 13.10
C ILE A 154 7.58 -13.88 12.56
N GLU A 155 8.63 -14.40 13.20
CA GLU A 155 9.26 -15.68 12.81
C GLU A 155 8.30 -16.86 12.94
N HIS A 156 7.54 -16.91 14.03
CA HIS A 156 6.51 -17.93 14.24
C HIS A 156 5.42 -17.85 13.17
N ASP A 157 4.84 -16.66 12.97
CA ASP A 157 3.78 -16.46 11.98
C ASP A 157 4.27 -16.76 10.55
N ARG A 158 5.49 -16.38 10.22
CA ARG A 158 6.10 -16.72 8.92
C ARG A 158 6.22 -18.23 8.72
N ALA A 159 6.66 -18.95 9.75
CA ALA A 159 6.79 -20.40 9.68
C ALA A 159 5.43 -21.09 9.44
N GLU A 160 4.36 -20.55 10.02
CA GLU A 160 3.01 -21.12 9.87
C GLU A 160 2.29 -20.62 8.62
N LEU A 161 2.40 -19.31 8.28
CA LEU A 161 1.55 -18.66 7.28
C LEU A 161 2.18 -18.56 5.89
N MET A 162 3.50 -18.69 5.74
CA MET A 162 4.16 -18.58 4.42
C MET A 162 4.12 -19.87 3.59
N GLY A 163 3.52 -20.94 4.10
CA GLY A 163 3.36 -22.21 3.40
C GLY A 163 2.23 -22.19 2.37
N GLU A 164 1.28 -23.12 2.53
CA GLU A 164 0.17 -23.33 1.57
C GLU A 164 -1.04 -22.43 1.79
N PHE A 165 -0.99 -21.49 2.74
CA PHE A 165 -2.11 -20.62 3.08
C PHE A 165 -2.26 -19.42 2.16
N CYS A 166 -3.51 -18.99 2.01
CA CYS A 166 -3.84 -17.76 1.31
C CYS A 166 -3.29 -16.54 2.08
N ARG A 167 -2.35 -15.81 1.50
CA ARG A 167 -1.75 -14.60 2.09
C ARG A 167 -2.67 -13.37 2.07
N GLY A 168 -3.92 -13.52 1.68
CA GLY A 168 -4.86 -12.41 1.60
C GLY A 168 -4.48 -11.30 0.61
N CYS A 169 -3.53 -11.55 -0.28
CA CYS A 169 -3.02 -10.53 -1.21
C CYS A 169 -4.03 -10.11 -2.28
N GLY A 170 -5.10 -10.88 -2.51
CA GLY A 170 -6.13 -10.61 -3.51
C GLY A 170 -5.72 -10.95 -4.95
N TYR A 171 -4.60 -11.64 -5.15
CA TYR A 171 -4.09 -11.98 -6.48
C TYR A 171 -5.00 -12.93 -7.26
N CYS A 172 -5.77 -13.76 -6.57
CA CYS A 172 -6.67 -14.75 -7.17
C CYS A 172 -8.13 -14.29 -7.30
N MET A 173 -8.45 -13.03 -7.04
CA MET A 173 -9.81 -12.47 -7.18
C MET A 173 -9.99 -11.75 -8.53
#